data_440bd2c8d1d098ffbcf8f02603196071
#
_entry.id   440bd2c8d1d098ffbcf8f02603196071
#
_cell.length_a   1.000
_cell.length_b   1.000
_cell.length_c   1.000
_cell.angle_alpha   90.00
_cell.angle_beta   90.00
_cell.angle_gamma   90.00
#
_symmetry.space_group_name_H-M   'P 1'
#
loop_
_entity.id
_entity.type
_entity.pdbx_description
1 polymer ?
#
loop_
_entity_poly.entity_id
_entity_poly.type
_entity_poly.pdbx_seq_one_letter_code
_entity_poly.pdbx_strand_id
1 'polypeptide(L)'
;NRPFLHFDKNRNTLLVHAGIHPEWTIDESISYASELERLMKGNQCKNVLENMYGNDPIKWSLDLNKYNRYRFFINVFTRMRVLRSANTLDLKYKGTEPSSGENIQPWFESNNQNWNDTTIIFGHWSALGLMIKPQFICLDSGCVWGRSLTAINLDSKFKLTKISHL
;
A
#
# COMPACT_ATOMS: atom_id res chain seq x y z
N ASN A 1 12.24 11.68 8.82
CA ASN A 1 11.89 10.83 7.68
C ASN A 1 11.07 9.63 8.17
N ARG A 2 9.90 9.42 7.58
CA ARG A 2 9.08 8.23 7.83
C ARG A 2 9.38 7.18 6.76
N PRO A 3 9.42 5.88 7.08
CA PRO A 3 9.62 4.82 6.09
C PRO A 3 8.42 4.71 5.14
N PHE A 4 8.64 4.19 3.92
CA PHE A 4 7.55 3.80 3.01
C PHE A 4 6.81 2.58 3.52
N LEU A 5 7.52 1.72 4.24
CA LEU A 5 7.02 0.47 4.79
C LEU A 5 7.75 0.18 6.11
N HIS A 6 7.03 -0.32 7.10
CA HIS A 6 7.60 -0.81 8.35
C HIS A 6 7.18 -2.25 8.61
N PHE A 7 8.14 -3.13 8.89
CA PHE A 7 7.87 -4.53 9.22
C PHE A 7 8.24 -4.83 10.67
N ASP A 8 7.23 -5.11 11.47
CA ASP A 8 7.39 -5.61 12.86
C ASP A 8 7.57 -7.14 12.82
N LYS A 9 8.82 -7.58 12.92
CA LYS A 9 9.17 -9.00 12.89
C LYS A 9 8.56 -9.79 14.05
N ASN A 10 8.45 -9.17 15.23
CA ASN A 10 7.95 -9.88 16.43
C ASN A 10 6.47 -10.20 16.31
N ARG A 11 5.70 -9.39 15.57
CA ARG A 11 4.26 -9.54 15.37
C ARG A 11 3.91 -10.07 13.98
N ASN A 12 4.91 -10.34 13.14
CA ASN A 12 4.73 -10.66 11.73
C ASN A 12 3.72 -9.70 11.05
N THR A 13 3.93 -8.40 11.26
CA THR A 13 3.01 -7.35 10.83
C THR A 13 3.72 -6.31 9.97
N LEU A 14 3.17 -6.04 8.80
CA LEU A 14 3.66 -5.05 7.86
C LEU A 14 2.73 -3.84 7.85
N LEU A 15 3.30 -2.65 8.02
CA LEU A 15 2.58 -1.38 7.94
C LEU A 15 3.01 -0.63 6.68
N VAL A 16 2.05 -0.21 5.88
CA VAL A 16 2.30 0.52 4.62
C VAL A 16 1.21 1.56 4.40
N HIS A 17 1.50 2.63 3.63
CA HIS A 17 0.47 3.67 3.42
C HIS A 17 -0.69 3.16 2.54
N ALA A 18 -0.42 2.59 1.35
CA ALA A 18 -1.46 2.12 0.43
C ALA A 18 -1.49 0.60 0.23
N GLY A 19 -0.36 -0.04 -0.06
CA GLY A 19 -0.31 -1.49 -0.25
C GLY A 19 1.04 -1.99 -0.71
N ILE A 20 1.10 -3.30 -0.99
CA ILE A 20 2.23 -3.97 -1.62
C ILE A 20 1.78 -4.72 -2.87
N HIS A 21 2.64 -4.84 -3.88
CA HIS A 21 2.26 -5.47 -5.15
C HIS A 21 2.17 -7.00 -4.98
N PRO A 22 1.13 -7.67 -5.51
CA PRO A 22 0.94 -9.11 -5.28
C PRO A 22 2.03 -10.00 -5.89
N GLU A 23 2.77 -9.53 -6.87
CA GLU A 23 3.92 -10.28 -7.42
C GLU A 23 5.18 -10.20 -6.54
N TRP A 24 5.15 -9.40 -5.48
CA TRP A 24 6.28 -9.27 -4.56
C TRP A 24 6.09 -10.13 -3.31
N THR A 25 7.16 -10.69 -2.83
CA THR A 25 7.23 -11.24 -1.47
C THR A 25 7.32 -10.11 -0.44
N ILE A 26 7.16 -10.44 0.84
CA ILE A 26 7.39 -9.49 1.94
C ILE A 26 8.82 -8.96 1.90
N ASP A 27 9.82 -9.84 1.72
CA ASP A 27 11.24 -9.45 1.69
C ASP A 27 11.57 -8.54 0.50
N GLU A 28 11.02 -8.82 -0.68
CA GLU A 28 11.15 -7.93 -1.84
C GLU A 28 10.52 -6.57 -1.58
N SER A 29 9.32 -6.53 -0.98
CA SER A 29 8.65 -5.28 -0.62
C SER A 29 9.49 -4.44 0.35
N ILE A 30 10.10 -5.08 1.37
CA ILE A 30 11.02 -4.42 2.31
C ILE A 30 12.26 -3.91 1.58
N SER A 31 12.82 -4.71 0.68
CA SER A 31 14.00 -4.34 -0.11
C SER A 31 13.73 -3.12 -1.00
N TYR A 32 12.60 -3.09 -1.71
CA TYR A 32 12.20 -1.99 -2.61
C TYR A 32 11.88 -0.70 -1.84
N ALA A 33 11.22 -0.81 -0.69
CA ALA A 33 11.02 0.32 0.20
C ALA A 33 12.35 0.89 0.71
N SER A 34 13.27 0.03 1.14
CA SER A 34 14.61 0.42 1.60
C SER A 34 15.46 1.05 0.49
N GLU A 35 15.33 0.55 -0.75
CA GLU A 35 15.96 1.14 -1.94
C GLU A 35 15.50 2.60 -2.13
N LEU A 36 14.18 2.84 -2.13
CA LEU A 36 13.61 4.19 -2.23
C LEU A 36 14.06 5.10 -1.08
N GLU A 37 14.03 4.62 0.16
CA GLU A 37 14.40 5.41 1.32
C GLU A 37 15.87 5.86 1.28
N ARG A 38 16.76 4.99 0.84
CA ARG A 38 18.17 5.32 0.64
C ARG A 38 18.35 6.41 -0.41
N LEU A 39 17.62 6.34 -1.52
CA LEU A 39 17.65 7.34 -2.58
C LEU A 39 17.09 8.68 -2.11
N MET A 40 15.98 8.65 -1.34
CA MET A 40 15.36 9.86 -0.79
C MET A 40 16.21 10.54 0.30
N LYS A 41 17.13 9.82 0.94
CA LYS A 41 18.10 10.37 1.90
C LYS A 41 19.42 10.82 1.26
N GLY A 42 19.68 10.39 0.03
CA GLY A 42 20.94 10.63 -0.68
C GLY A 42 20.88 11.72 -1.75
N ASN A 43 21.95 11.87 -2.49
CA ASN A 43 22.11 12.87 -3.57
C ASN A 43 21.14 12.66 -4.75
N GLN A 44 20.48 11.51 -4.82
CA GLN A 44 19.48 11.19 -5.85
C GLN A 44 18.07 11.69 -5.50
N CYS A 45 17.85 12.26 -4.32
CA CYS A 45 16.53 12.68 -3.84
C CYS A 45 15.83 13.59 -4.87
N LYS A 46 16.53 14.63 -5.35
CA LYS A 46 15.98 15.56 -6.35
C LYS A 46 15.53 14.83 -7.61
N ASN A 47 16.37 13.95 -8.15
CA ASN A 47 16.07 13.20 -9.38
C ASN A 47 14.86 12.26 -9.19
N VAL A 48 14.72 11.63 -8.02
CA VAL A 48 13.56 10.79 -7.70
C VAL A 48 12.30 11.64 -7.66
N LEU A 49 12.32 12.78 -6.96
CA LEU A 49 11.17 13.69 -6.84
C LEU A 49 10.72 14.27 -8.19
N GLU A 50 11.66 14.65 -9.06
CA GLU A 50 11.36 15.16 -10.40
C GLU A 50 10.71 14.10 -11.32
N ASN A 51 10.98 12.81 -11.09
CA ASN A 51 10.51 11.70 -11.91
C ASN A 51 9.42 10.83 -11.25
N MET A 52 8.99 11.16 -10.04
CA MET A 52 8.05 10.31 -9.29
C MET A 52 6.60 10.42 -9.77
N TYR A 53 6.24 11.53 -10.37
CA TYR A 53 4.86 11.74 -10.82
C TYR A 53 4.55 11.00 -12.12
N GLY A 54 3.31 10.54 -12.23
CA GLY A 54 2.78 9.84 -13.39
C GLY A 54 2.14 8.50 -13.02
N ASN A 55 1.35 7.97 -13.93
CA ASN A 55 0.65 6.69 -13.73
C ASN A 55 1.40 5.50 -14.34
N ASP A 56 2.28 5.76 -15.30
CA ASP A 56 3.06 4.72 -15.95
C ASP A 56 4.46 4.56 -15.33
N PRO A 57 4.97 3.32 -15.27
CA PRO A 57 4.37 2.07 -15.73
C PRO A 57 3.26 1.60 -14.79
N ILE A 58 2.26 0.88 -15.35
CA ILE A 58 1.17 0.26 -14.59
C ILE A 58 1.38 -1.24 -14.36
N LYS A 59 2.41 -1.83 -14.98
CA LYS A 59 2.77 -3.25 -14.85
C LYS A 59 4.17 -3.39 -14.29
N TRP A 60 4.32 -4.33 -13.35
CA TRP A 60 5.61 -4.68 -12.80
C TRP A 60 6.46 -5.45 -13.81
N SER A 61 7.75 -5.17 -13.83
CA SER A 61 8.80 -5.98 -14.49
C SER A 61 10.14 -5.68 -13.83
N LEU A 62 10.98 -6.68 -13.73
CA LEU A 62 12.37 -6.53 -13.28
C LEU A 62 13.21 -5.68 -14.26
N ASP A 63 12.81 -5.61 -15.52
CA ASP A 63 13.48 -4.86 -16.59
C ASP A 63 13.10 -3.37 -16.63
N LEU A 64 12.26 -2.89 -15.71
CA LEU A 64 11.94 -1.48 -15.64
C LEU A 64 13.21 -0.64 -15.46
N ASN A 65 13.36 0.38 -16.32
CA ASN A 65 14.45 1.33 -16.15
C ASN A 65 14.34 2.07 -14.81
N LYS A 66 15.46 2.63 -14.36
CA LYS A 66 15.64 3.23 -13.04
C LYS A 66 14.46 4.09 -12.56
N TYR A 67 14.02 5.08 -13.35
CA TYR A 67 12.97 6.01 -12.92
C TYR A 67 11.57 5.41 -13.00
N ASN A 68 11.29 4.58 -13.98
CA ASN A 68 10.04 3.85 -14.08
C ASN A 68 9.89 2.87 -12.92
N ARG A 69 10.97 2.19 -12.52
CA ARG A 69 11.00 1.31 -11.36
C ARG A 69 10.68 2.08 -10.07
N TYR A 70 11.29 3.22 -9.84
CA TYR A 70 11.02 4.03 -8.65
C TYR A 70 9.61 4.61 -8.63
N ARG A 71 9.11 5.07 -9.77
CA ARG A 71 7.73 5.54 -9.90
C ARG A 71 6.74 4.42 -9.63
N PHE A 72 7.01 3.22 -10.11
CA PHE A 72 6.18 2.05 -9.82
C PHE A 72 6.15 1.76 -8.31
N PHE A 73 7.29 1.72 -7.64
CA PHE A 73 7.36 1.53 -6.19
C PHE A 73 6.55 2.58 -5.42
N ILE A 74 6.75 3.86 -5.77
CA ILE A 74 6.02 4.97 -5.15
C ILE A 74 4.52 4.81 -5.36
N ASN A 75 4.08 4.50 -6.59
CA ASN A 75 2.67 4.30 -6.91
C ASN A 75 2.06 3.13 -6.12
N VAL A 76 2.76 2.03 -5.98
CA VAL A 76 2.32 0.88 -5.18
C VAL A 76 2.21 1.26 -3.71
N PHE A 77 3.30 1.76 -3.10
CA PHE A 77 3.32 2.04 -1.67
C PHE A 77 2.41 3.19 -1.24
N THR A 78 2.07 4.13 -2.15
CA THR A 78 1.38 5.37 -1.75
C THR A 78 0.05 5.64 -2.44
N ARG A 79 -0.31 4.92 -3.53
CA ARG A 79 -1.48 5.26 -4.36
C ARG A 79 -2.36 4.07 -4.75
N MET A 80 -1.84 2.85 -4.69
CA MET A 80 -2.56 1.65 -5.14
C MET A 80 -3.85 1.41 -4.34
N ARG A 81 -4.92 1.02 -5.03
CA ARG A 81 -6.19 0.58 -4.44
C ARG A 81 -6.66 -0.72 -5.07
N VAL A 82 -6.77 -0.72 -6.38
CA VAL A 82 -7.26 -1.85 -7.15
C VAL A 82 -6.28 -2.24 -8.25
N LEU A 83 -6.43 -3.47 -8.69
CA LEU A 83 -5.69 -4.05 -9.81
C LEU A 83 -6.66 -4.50 -10.90
N ARG A 84 -6.22 -4.41 -12.13
CA ARG A 84 -6.85 -5.07 -13.29
C ARG A 84 -6.25 -6.45 -13.51
N SER A 85 -6.69 -7.13 -14.57
CA SER A 85 -6.10 -8.41 -14.99
C SER A 85 -4.55 -8.35 -15.02
N ALA A 86 -3.93 -9.50 -14.74
CA ALA A 86 -2.47 -9.64 -14.68
C ALA A 86 -1.78 -8.62 -13.74
N ASN A 87 -2.40 -8.35 -12.58
CA ASN A 87 -1.87 -7.47 -11.53
C ASN A 87 -1.50 -6.05 -12.00
N THR A 88 -2.19 -5.54 -13.02
CA THR A 88 -1.95 -4.21 -13.56
C THR A 88 -2.58 -3.14 -12.68
N LEU A 89 -1.82 -2.10 -12.31
CA LEU A 89 -2.30 -1.01 -11.46
C LEU A 89 -3.42 -0.21 -12.15
N ASP A 90 -4.53 0.04 -11.45
CA ASP A 90 -5.48 1.09 -11.79
C ASP A 90 -5.38 2.24 -10.78
N LEU A 91 -4.59 3.25 -11.11
CA LEU A 91 -4.36 4.42 -10.27
C LEU A 91 -5.43 5.52 -10.42
N LYS A 92 -6.41 5.31 -11.30
CA LYS A 92 -7.54 6.23 -11.50
C LYS A 92 -8.73 5.89 -10.62
N TYR A 93 -8.84 4.64 -10.19
CA TYR A 93 -9.95 4.20 -9.35
C TYR A 93 -9.93 4.91 -7.98
N LYS A 94 -11.10 5.45 -7.59
CA LYS A 94 -11.28 6.18 -6.32
C LYS A 94 -12.57 5.75 -5.59
N GLY A 95 -13.27 4.75 -6.11
CA GLY A 95 -14.52 4.24 -5.55
C GLY A 95 -14.32 3.45 -4.25
N THR A 96 -15.43 2.90 -3.79
CA THR A 96 -15.48 1.90 -2.70
C THR A 96 -14.97 0.54 -3.18
N GLU A 97 -15.12 -0.52 -2.39
CA GLU A 97 -14.77 -1.87 -2.85
C GLU A 97 -15.53 -2.19 -4.16
N PRO A 98 -14.83 -2.67 -5.22
CA PRO A 98 -15.48 -3.01 -6.49
C PRO A 98 -16.57 -4.08 -6.32
N SER A 99 -17.62 -3.97 -7.12
CA SER A 99 -18.65 -4.99 -7.18
C SER A 99 -18.20 -6.23 -7.96
N SER A 100 -18.77 -7.39 -7.65
CA SER A 100 -18.54 -8.62 -8.42
C SER A 100 -18.94 -8.42 -9.88
N GLY A 101 -18.00 -8.67 -10.81
CA GLY A 101 -18.20 -8.49 -12.27
C GLY A 101 -17.47 -7.29 -12.88
N GLU A 102 -16.90 -6.41 -12.09
CA GLU A 102 -15.96 -5.42 -12.57
C GLU A 102 -14.60 -6.09 -12.90
N ASN A 103 -13.95 -5.65 -14.00
CA ASN A 103 -12.61 -6.14 -14.38
C ASN A 103 -11.50 -5.52 -13.52
N ILE A 104 -11.80 -5.27 -12.25
CA ILE A 104 -10.89 -4.74 -11.23
C ILE A 104 -11.16 -5.46 -9.91
N GLN A 105 -10.12 -5.59 -9.09
CA GLN A 105 -10.22 -6.18 -7.76
C GLN A 105 -9.35 -5.40 -6.77
N PRO A 106 -9.70 -5.37 -5.49
CA PRO A 106 -8.81 -4.87 -4.45
C PRO A 106 -7.44 -5.54 -4.53
N TRP A 107 -6.37 -4.79 -4.34
CA TRP A 107 -5.01 -5.32 -4.43
C TRP A 107 -4.77 -6.51 -3.48
N PHE A 108 -5.43 -6.50 -2.31
CA PHE A 108 -5.32 -7.54 -1.27
C PHE A 108 -6.17 -8.79 -1.56
N GLU A 109 -6.96 -8.81 -2.61
CA GLU A 109 -7.72 -9.97 -3.08
C GLU A 109 -7.07 -10.70 -4.25
N SER A 110 -5.88 -10.27 -4.66
CA SER A 110 -5.11 -10.97 -5.68
C SER A 110 -4.75 -12.39 -5.22
N ASN A 111 -4.93 -13.36 -6.12
CA ASN A 111 -4.66 -14.78 -5.86
C ASN A 111 -3.16 -15.11 -5.71
N ASN A 112 -2.27 -14.20 -6.02
CA ASN A 112 -0.83 -14.41 -5.88
C ASN A 112 -0.35 -13.90 -4.51
N GLN A 113 -0.53 -14.70 -3.48
CA GLN A 113 -0.25 -14.31 -2.10
C GLN A 113 1.07 -14.90 -1.59
N ASN A 114 2.17 -14.32 -2.03
CA ASN A 114 3.50 -14.62 -1.47
C ASN A 114 3.75 -13.96 -0.10
N TRP A 115 2.68 -13.71 0.67
CA TRP A 115 2.77 -12.94 1.91
C TRP A 115 2.68 -13.79 3.17
N ASN A 116 2.56 -15.13 2.99
CA ASN A 116 2.43 -16.09 4.09
C ASN A 116 1.33 -15.63 5.07
N ASP A 117 1.59 -15.79 6.37
CA ASP A 117 0.67 -15.37 7.44
C ASP A 117 0.92 -13.93 7.91
N THR A 118 1.60 -13.09 7.11
CA THR A 118 1.89 -11.71 7.50
C THR A 118 0.61 -10.87 7.52
N THR A 119 0.31 -10.25 8.65
CA THR A 119 -0.76 -9.25 8.73
C THR A 119 -0.32 -7.96 8.07
N ILE A 120 -1.11 -7.43 7.13
CA ILE A 120 -0.81 -6.18 6.43
C ILE A 120 -1.80 -5.10 6.85
N ILE A 121 -1.28 -4.02 7.46
CA ILE A 121 -2.05 -2.87 7.91
C ILE A 121 -1.77 -1.71 6.97
N PHE A 122 -2.82 -1.12 6.44
CA PHE A 122 -2.71 -0.04 5.46
C PHE A 122 -3.79 1.04 5.65
N GLY A 123 -3.70 2.12 4.88
CA GLY A 123 -4.66 3.21 4.83
C GLY A 123 -4.92 3.68 3.41
N HIS A 124 -4.84 5.00 3.16
CA HIS A 124 -4.96 5.62 1.84
C HIS A 124 -6.33 5.49 1.15
N TRP A 125 -7.02 4.40 1.34
CA TRP A 125 -8.29 4.11 0.66
C TRP A 125 -9.48 4.49 1.55
N SER A 126 -9.68 5.78 1.78
CA SER A 126 -10.74 6.29 2.66
C SER A 126 -12.15 5.93 2.19
N ALA A 127 -12.37 5.73 0.88
CA ALA A 127 -13.65 5.28 0.34
C ALA A 127 -13.97 3.82 0.71
N LEU A 128 -12.96 2.96 0.94
CA LEU A 128 -13.12 1.62 1.49
C LEU A 128 -13.57 1.68 2.95
N GLY A 129 -13.05 2.65 3.71
CA GLY A 129 -13.30 2.79 5.14
C GLY A 129 -12.51 1.79 5.99
N LEU A 130 -12.93 1.69 7.28
CA LEU A 130 -12.35 0.70 8.18
C LEU A 130 -12.73 -0.71 7.71
N MET A 131 -11.72 -1.51 7.39
CA MET A 131 -11.89 -2.92 7.01
C MET A 131 -10.97 -3.79 7.88
N ILE A 132 -11.52 -4.88 8.40
CA ILE A 132 -10.77 -5.87 9.18
C ILE A 132 -11.05 -7.24 8.58
N LYS A 133 -10.07 -7.78 7.86
CA LYS A 133 -10.03 -9.17 7.37
C LYS A 133 -8.91 -9.90 8.13
N PRO A 134 -8.86 -11.23 8.15
CA PRO A 134 -7.87 -11.97 8.94
C PRO A 134 -6.42 -11.55 8.71
N GLN A 135 -6.04 -11.22 7.48
CA GLN A 135 -4.68 -10.85 7.08
C GLN A 135 -4.54 -9.36 6.71
N PHE A 136 -5.63 -8.66 6.43
CA PHE A 136 -5.62 -7.30 5.90
C PHE A 136 -6.45 -6.35 6.75
N ILE A 137 -5.87 -5.25 7.18
CA ILE A 137 -6.54 -4.24 7.98
C ILE A 137 -6.37 -2.87 7.33
N CYS A 138 -7.48 -2.26 6.86
CA CYS A 138 -7.49 -0.87 6.42
C CYS A 138 -7.94 0.02 7.58
N LEU A 139 -7.08 0.95 8.00
CA LEU A 139 -7.37 1.89 9.09
C LEU A 139 -7.88 3.26 8.62
N ASP A 140 -7.89 3.53 7.31
CA ASP A 140 -8.37 4.81 6.80
C ASP A 140 -9.88 4.89 6.88
N SER A 141 -10.37 5.41 7.98
CA SER A 141 -11.81 5.62 8.23
C SER A 141 -12.32 7.00 7.82
N GLY A 142 -11.56 7.72 6.98
CA GLY A 142 -12.00 8.94 6.31
C GLY A 142 -12.07 10.18 7.21
N CYS A 143 -11.17 10.30 8.18
CA CYS A 143 -11.14 11.43 9.12
C CYS A 143 -11.09 12.78 8.40
N VAL A 144 -10.27 12.93 7.36
CA VAL A 144 -10.15 14.17 6.57
C VAL A 144 -11.46 14.55 5.84
N TRP A 145 -12.38 13.60 5.69
CA TRP A 145 -13.70 13.79 5.10
C TRP A 145 -14.81 13.93 6.16
N GLY A 146 -14.48 14.30 7.40
CA GLY A 146 -15.44 14.46 8.48
C GLY A 146 -15.96 13.15 9.09
N ARG A 147 -15.28 12.02 8.85
CA ARG A 147 -15.64 10.72 9.44
C ARG A 147 -14.85 10.48 10.73
N SER A 148 -14.08 9.42 10.82
CA SER A 148 -13.39 9.03 12.05
C SER A 148 -11.89 8.86 11.84
N LEU A 149 -11.11 9.09 12.90
CA LEU A 149 -9.73 8.67 13.00
C LEU A 149 -9.70 7.33 13.75
N THR A 150 -9.08 6.32 13.14
CA THR A 150 -8.98 4.99 13.72
C THR A 150 -7.53 4.65 13.99
N ALA A 151 -7.26 4.15 15.18
CA ALA A 151 -5.96 3.59 15.58
C ALA A 151 -6.12 2.14 16.02
N ILE A 152 -5.05 1.37 15.89
CA ILE A 152 -4.98 -0.03 16.33
C ILE A 152 -3.81 -0.19 17.30
N ASN A 153 -4.05 -0.88 18.39
CA ASN A 153 -2.99 -1.25 19.32
C ASN A 153 -2.54 -2.68 19.01
N LEU A 154 -1.30 -2.83 18.58
CA LEU A 154 -0.72 -4.12 18.18
C LEU A 154 -0.38 -5.02 19.39
N ASP A 155 -0.21 -4.45 20.60
CA ASP A 155 0.12 -5.20 21.81
C ASP A 155 -1.09 -5.87 22.45
N SER A 156 -2.30 -5.36 22.20
CA SER A 156 -3.54 -5.80 22.83
C SER A 156 -4.48 -6.50 21.84
N LYS A 157 -3.99 -7.53 21.14
CA LYS A 157 -4.77 -8.34 20.18
C LYS A 157 -5.56 -7.48 19.19
N PHE A 158 -4.90 -6.48 18.61
CA PHE A 158 -5.49 -5.55 17.64
C PHE A 158 -6.67 -4.73 18.17
N LYS A 159 -6.62 -4.30 19.44
CA LYS A 159 -7.65 -3.43 20.00
C LYS A 159 -7.74 -2.12 19.21
N LEU A 160 -8.92 -1.84 18.70
CA LEU A 160 -9.24 -0.62 17.97
C LEU A 160 -9.64 0.52 18.90
N THR A 161 -9.19 1.72 18.57
CA THR A 161 -9.69 2.98 19.13
C THR A 161 -10.17 3.85 17.97
N LYS A 162 -11.39 4.37 18.07
CA LYS A 162 -12.00 5.21 17.05
C LYS A 162 -12.47 6.51 17.68
N ILE A 163 -12.10 7.64 17.06
CA ILE A 163 -12.54 8.98 17.47
C ILE A 163 -13.28 9.57 16.27
N SER A 164 -14.54 9.92 16.48
CA SER A 164 -15.35 10.59 15.45
C SER A 164 -14.94 12.06 15.32
N HIS A 165 -15.01 12.58 14.12
CA HIS A 165 -14.87 14.02 13.88
C HIS A 165 -16.05 14.71 14.58
N LEU A 166 -15.75 15.75 15.38
CA LEU A 166 -16.73 16.62 16.02
C LEU A 166 -17.31 17.61 15.02
#